data_71a10ed4a862ec289bff1bb2306723d5
#
_entry.id   71a10ed4a862ec289bff1bb2306723d5
#
_cell.length_a   1.000
_cell.length_b   1.000
_cell.length_c   1.000
_cell.angle_alpha   90.00
_cell.angle_beta   90.00
_cell.angle_gamma   90.00
#
_symmetry.space_group_name_H-M   'P 1'
#
loop_
_entity.id
_entity.type
_entity.pdbx_description
1 polymer ?
#
loop_
_entity_poly.entity_id
_entity_poly.type
_entity_poly.pdbx_seq_one_letter_code
_entity_poly.pdbx_strand_id
1 'polypeptide(L)'
;MSRGFVKEGDQEETPIVTPRAVLPDGTPNYVTPTGLELLKQERETLVSEQEANKDNRIQYNYLTAKILQIDERINSAEIVDNANKNNGEIRFGAWVTYLNGQNQKQTIRIVGVDEADAVHGKISFLSPLAKAL
;
A
#
# COMPACT_ATOMS: atom_id res chain seq x y z
N MET A 1 32.70 -6.26 25.17
CA MET A 1 32.30 -5.74 24.94
C MET A 1 31.76 -5.58 25.08
N SER A 2 31.88 -5.51 25.12
CA SER A 2 31.35 -5.07 25.02
C SER A 2 30.69 -5.08 25.04
N ARG A 3 30.64 -5.17 25.07
CA ARG A 3 29.92 -5.10 24.96
C ARG A 3 29.28 -5.45 25.29
N GLY A 4 29.42 -5.66 25.67
CA GLY A 4 28.82 -5.76 25.74
C GLY A 4 28.19 -6.32 25.87
N PHE A 5 28.22 -6.33 25.79
CA PHE A 5 27.56 -6.63 25.66
C PHE A 5 26.68 -7.07 25.57
N VAL A 6 26.50 -7.06 25.67
CA VAL A 6 25.67 -7.23 25.40
C VAL A 6 25.17 -7.72 25.33
N LYS A 7 24.98 -7.48 25.57
CA LYS A 7 24.51 -7.88 25.25
C LYS A 7 24.07 -8.21 24.50
N GLU A 8 24.41 -8.35 24.14
CA GLU A 8 23.93 -8.65 23.37
C GLU A 8 22.86 -9.39 22.95
N GLY A 9 22.96 -10.26 22.87
CA GLY A 9 22.00 -11.22 22.42
C GLY A 9 20.60 -10.80 22.75
N ASP A 10 20.48 -10.07 23.75
CA ASP A 10 19.20 -9.47 24.13
C ASP A 10 18.85 -8.29 23.27
N GLN A 11 19.75 -7.89 22.44
CA GLN A 11 19.48 -6.83 21.50
C GLN A 11 18.89 -7.44 20.25
N GLU A 12 17.59 -7.42 20.20
CA GLU A 12 16.93 -7.84 18.99
C GLU A 12 17.22 -6.82 17.91
N GLU A 13 17.68 -7.31 16.79
CA GLU A 13 17.85 -6.42 15.65
C GLU A 13 16.48 -5.93 15.23
N THR A 14 16.41 -4.64 14.91
CA THR A 14 15.20 -4.09 14.34
C THR A 14 14.90 -4.81 13.01
N PRO A 15 13.74 -5.41 12.86
CA PRO A 15 13.43 -6.10 11.63
C PRO A 15 13.52 -5.16 10.43
N ILE A 16 14.14 -5.65 9.37
CA ILE A 16 14.19 -4.92 8.11
C ILE A 16 13.01 -5.39 7.28
N VAL A 17 12.07 -4.47 7.05
CA VAL A 17 10.86 -4.76 6.29
C VAL A 17 10.89 -3.94 5.02
N THR A 18 10.55 -4.57 3.90
CA THR A 18 10.44 -3.85 2.64
C THR A 18 9.43 -2.71 2.78
N PRO A 19 9.83 -1.48 2.45
CA PRO A 19 8.88 -0.37 2.52
C PRO A 19 7.69 -0.57 1.59
N ARG A 20 6.55 -0.07 2.00
CA ARG A 20 5.38 -0.04 1.13
C ARG A 20 5.59 1.04 0.07
N ALA A 21 4.66 1.08 -0.89
CA ALA A 21 4.69 2.11 -1.93
C ALA A 21 4.81 3.50 -1.31
N VAL A 22 5.59 4.37 -1.95
CA VAL A 22 5.88 5.70 -1.38
C VAL A 22 4.63 6.56 -1.35
N LEU A 23 4.37 7.12 -0.18
CA LEU A 23 3.36 8.16 0.01
C LEU A 23 4.09 9.37 0.59
N PRO A 24 4.38 10.39 -0.24
CA PRO A 24 5.14 11.55 0.24
C PRO A 24 4.46 12.26 1.40
N ASP A 25 5.26 12.81 2.29
CA ASP A 25 4.74 13.58 3.42
C ASP A 25 3.84 14.71 2.94
N GLY A 26 2.72 14.90 3.64
CA GLY A 26 1.75 15.93 3.28
C GLY A 26 0.81 15.54 2.15
N THR A 27 1.00 14.38 1.54
CA THR A 27 0.11 13.89 0.50
C THR A 27 -1.02 13.10 1.12
N PRO A 28 -2.29 13.40 0.80
CA PRO A 28 -3.41 12.62 1.31
C PRO A 28 -3.32 11.16 0.82
N ASN A 29 -3.67 10.25 1.70
CA ASN A 29 -3.70 8.82 1.36
C ASN A 29 -5.08 8.47 0.81
N TYR A 30 -5.34 8.86 -0.43
CA TYR A 30 -6.61 8.54 -1.06
C TYR A 30 -6.69 7.06 -1.39
N VAL A 31 -7.83 6.46 -1.06
CA VAL A 31 -8.11 5.06 -1.35
C VAL A 31 -9.50 4.91 -1.95
N THR A 32 -9.65 3.92 -2.82
CA THR A 32 -10.98 3.49 -3.23
C THR A 32 -11.58 2.63 -2.11
N PRO A 33 -12.91 2.47 -2.07
CA PRO A 33 -13.49 1.53 -1.09
C PRO A 33 -12.89 0.13 -1.20
N THR A 34 -12.64 -0.35 -2.41
CA THR A 34 -11.99 -1.65 -2.63
C THR A 34 -10.57 -1.65 -2.09
N GLY A 35 -9.82 -0.57 -2.32
CA GLY A 35 -8.45 -0.47 -1.84
C GLY A 35 -8.35 -0.54 -0.33
N LEU A 36 -9.25 0.13 0.38
CA LEU A 36 -9.29 0.06 1.83
C LEU A 36 -9.61 -1.35 2.31
N GLU A 37 -10.56 -2.02 1.65
CA GLU A 37 -10.91 -3.39 2.01
C GLU A 37 -9.72 -4.34 1.82
N LEU A 38 -8.96 -4.17 0.74
CA LEU A 38 -7.76 -4.96 0.50
C LEU A 38 -6.71 -4.74 1.59
N LEU A 39 -6.54 -3.50 2.04
CA LEU A 39 -5.62 -3.21 3.14
C LEU A 39 -6.06 -3.92 4.43
N LYS A 40 -7.34 -3.90 4.72
CA LYS A 40 -7.87 -4.57 5.92
C LYS A 40 -7.70 -6.09 5.83
N GLN A 41 -7.91 -6.67 4.66
CA GLN A 41 -7.70 -8.10 4.44
C GLN A 41 -6.24 -8.48 4.60
N GLU A 42 -5.34 -7.67 4.06
CA GLU A 42 -3.91 -7.89 4.22
C GLU A 42 -3.52 -7.85 5.69
N ARG A 43 -4.07 -6.91 6.45
CA ARG A 43 -3.82 -6.80 7.87
C ARG A 43 -4.28 -8.06 8.61
N GLU A 44 -5.47 -8.55 8.30
CA GLU A 44 -5.98 -9.77 8.93
C GLU A 44 -5.05 -10.97 8.66
N THR A 45 -4.56 -11.08 7.43
CA THR A 45 -3.62 -12.14 7.07
C THR A 45 -2.34 -12.03 7.89
N LEU A 46 -1.81 -10.81 8.03
CA LEU A 46 -0.59 -10.58 8.80
C LEU A 46 -0.78 -10.91 10.28
N VAL A 47 -1.93 -10.56 10.85
CA VAL A 47 -2.23 -10.87 12.24
C VAL A 47 -2.34 -12.38 12.45
N SER A 48 -2.96 -13.08 11.50
CA SER A 48 -3.06 -14.54 11.57
C SER A 48 -1.69 -15.20 11.49
N GLU A 49 -0.84 -14.71 10.61
CA GLU A 49 0.53 -15.22 10.48
C GLU A 49 1.34 -14.94 11.76
N GLN A 50 1.18 -13.75 12.32
CA GLN A 50 1.84 -13.39 13.57
C GLN A 50 1.47 -14.35 14.68
N GLU A 51 0.18 -14.64 14.81
CA GLU A 51 -0.33 -15.57 15.82
C GLU A 51 0.24 -16.97 15.63
N ALA A 52 0.34 -17.42 14.38
CA ALA A 52 0.88 -18.73 14.05
C ALA A 52 2.39 -18.84 14.31
N ASN A 53 3.08 -17.71 14.45
CA ASN A 53 4.53 -17.66 14.63
C ASN A 53 4.94 -17.16 16.02
N LYS A 54 4.08 -17.31 17.01
CA LYS A 54 4.38 -16.87 18.37
C LYS A 54 5.68 -17.43 18.93
N ASP A 55 6.02 -18.64 18.55
CA ASP A 55 7.20 -19.33 19.05
C ASP A 55 8.46 -19.03 18.23
N ASN A 56 8.31 -18.31 17.13
CA ASN A 56 9.42 -17.89 16.31
C ASN A 56 9.60 -16.37 16.45
N ARG A 57 10.46 -15.99 17.37
CA ARG A 57 10.62 -14.58 17.75
C ARG A 57 11.00 -13.67 16.59
N ILE A 58 11.92 -14.13 15.75
CA ILE A 58 12.37 -13.33 14.60
C ILE A 58 11.21 -13.08 13.64
N GLN A 59 10.48 -14.14 13.30
CA GLN A 59 9.34 -14.02 12.40
C GLN A 59 8.21 -13.21 13.02
N TYR A 60 7.95 -13.42 14.30
CA TYR A 60 6.93 -12.66 15.02
C TYR A 60 7.23 -11.15 14.97
N ASN A 61 8.47 -10.78 15.25
CA ASN A 61 8.87 -9.37 15.25
C ASN A 61 8.80 -8.76 13.85
N TYR A 62 9.18 -9.53 12.85
CA TYR A 62 9.07 -9.10 11.46
C TYR A 62 7.61 -8.81 11.09
N LEU A 63 6.70 -9.71 11.45
CA LEU A 63 5.28 -9.53 11.18
C LEU A 63 4.70 -8.36 11.96
N THR A 64 5.15 -8.15 13.20
CA THR A 64 4.74 -6.98 13.97
C THR A 64 5.11 -5.69 13.26
N ALA A 65 6.32 -5.62 12.72
CA ALA A 65 6.76 -4.44 11.96
C ALA A 65 5.91 -4.22 10.70
N LYS A 66 5.56 -5.29 10.01
CA LYS A 66 4.68 -5.19 8.84
C LYS A 66 3.28 -4.72 9.21
N ILE A 67 2.76 -5.18 10.33
CA ILE A 67 1.45 -4.76 10.81
C ILE A 67 1.46 -3.26 11.13
N LEU A 68 2.54 -2.76 11.73
CA LEU A 68 2.66 -1.33 12.01
C LEU A 68 2.64 -0.51 10.71
N GLN A 69 3.30 -0.98 9.67
CA GLN A 69 3.28 -0.30 8.37
C GLN A 69 1.87 -0.21 7.81
N ILE A 70 1.15 -1.33 7.81
CA ILE A 70 -0.18 -1.33 7.21
C ILE A 70 -1.18 -0.56 8.07
N ASP A 71 -1.00 -0.56 9.39
CA ASP A 71 -1.85 0.23 10.28
C ASP A 71 -1.75 1.72 9.98
N GLU A 72 -0.57 2.21 9.67
CA GLU A 72 -0.40 3.61 9.26
C GLU A 72 -1.20 3.92 8.00
N ARG A 73 -1.21 3.01 7.03
CA ARG A 73 -1.95 3.20 5.79
C ARG A 73 -3.45 3.16 6.03
N ILE A 74 -3.92 2.25 6.85
CA ILE A 74 -5.35 2.16 7.18
C ILE A 74 -5.80 3.40 7.95
N ASN A 75 -5.01 3.83 8.93
CA ASN A 75 -5.37 4.96 9.78
C ASN A 75 -5.36 6.29 9.02
N SER A 76 -4.52 6.43 8.02
CA SER A 76 -4.44 7.66 7.21
C SER A 76 -5.36 7.63 6.00
N ALA A 77 -6.00 6.51 5.72
CA ALA A 77 -6.80 6.35 4.50
C ALA A 77 -7.98 7.32 4.45
N GLU A 78 -8.12 7.97 3.31
CA GLU A 78 -9.26 8.83 3.01
C GLU A 78 -10.00 8.23 1.83
N ILE A 79 -11.22 7.76 2.08
CA ILE A 79 -11.99 7.09 1.05
C ILE A 79 -12.51 8.12 0.05
N VAL A 80 -12.20 7.90 -1.22
CA VAL A 80 -12.76 8.69 -2.32
C VAL A 80 -13.54 7.76 -3.21
N ASP A 81 -14.84 7.94 -3.23
CA ASP A 81 -15.74 7.10 -4.03
C ASP A 81 -16.42 7.95 -5.09
N ASN A 82 -15.93 7.83 -6.32
CA ASN A 82 -16.46 8.56 -7.46
C ASN A 82 -17.26 7.65 -8.41
N ALA A 83 -17.68 6.48 -7.94
CA ALA A 83 -18.32 5.46 -8.79
C ALA A 83 -19.55 5.99 -9.52
N ASN A 84 -20.29 6.89 -8.90
CA ASN A 84 -21.54 7.43 -9.48
C ASN A 84 -21.36 8.79 -10.15
N LYS A 85 -20.11 9.28 -10.23
CA LYS A 85 -19.83 10.57 -10.85
C LYS A 85 -19.31 10.35 -12.26
N ASN A 86 -20.20 10.52 -13.22
CA ASN A 86 -19.87 10.31 -14.62
C ASN A 86 -20.20 11.58 -15.40
N ASN A 87 -19.32 12.58 -15.29
CA ASN A 87 -19.52 13.87 -15.96
C ASN A 87 -18.43 14.16 -17.00
N GLY A 88 -17.73 13.13 -17.45
CA GLY A 88 -16.69 13.27 -18.45
C GLY A 88 -15.33 13.68 -17.92
N GLU A 89 -15.21 13.92 -16.63
CA GLU A 89 -13.93 14.26 -16.03
C GLU A 89 -13.20 13.02 -15.54
N ILE A 90 -11.86 13.03 -15.67
CA ILE A 90 -11.02 11.97 -15.14
C ILE A 90 -10.79 12.26 -13.66
N ARG A 91 -11.21 11.32 -12.82
CA ARG A 91 -11.15 11.46 -11.38
C ARG A 91 -10.47 10.26 -10.74
N PHE A 92 -10.05 10.43 -9.50
CA PHE A 92 -9.58 9.31 -8.70
C PHE A 92 -10.63 8.20 -8.69
N GLY A 93 -10.20 6.96 -8.87
CA GLY A 93 -11.07 5.80 -8.93
C GLY A 93 -11.67 5.53 -10.30
N ALA A 94 -11.45 6.42 -11.26
CA ALA A 94 -12.04 6.28 -12.59
C ALA A 94 -11.30 5.24 -13.43
N TRP A 95 -12.06 4.53 -14.27
CA TRP A 95 -11.49 3.75 -15.35
C TRP A 95 -11.32 4.67 -16.55
N VAL A 96 -10.13 4.70 -17.11
CA VAL A 96 -9.80 5.58 -18.23
C VAL A 96 -9.25 4.75 -19.37
N THR A 97 -9.82 4.95 -20.57
CA THR A 97 -9.29 4.36 -21.79
C THR A 97 -8.63 5.46 -22.61
N TYR A 98 -7.39 5.25 -23.00
CA TYR A 98 -6.64 6.23 -23.77
C TYR A 98 -5.84 5.52 -24.86
N LEU A 99 -5.34 6.31 -25.83
CA LEU A 99 -4.43 5.81 -26.84
C LEU A 99 -3.00 6.09 -26.42
N ASN A 100 -2.16 5.06 -26.46
CA ASN A 100 -0.74 5.23 -26.16
C ASN A 100 0.01 5.77 -27.38
N GLY A 101 1.33 5.96 -27.27
CA GLY A 101 2.16 6.47 -28.35
C GLY A 101 2.20 5.59 -29.58
N GLN A 102 1.74 4.34 -29.49
CA GLN A 102 1.67 3.41 -30.62
C GLN A 102 0.25 3.27 -31.14
N ASN A 103 -0.62 4.18 -30.76
CA ASN A 103 -2.03 4.20 -31.19
C ASN A 103 -2.84 2.98 -30.71
N GLN A 104 -2.39 2.35 -29.62
CA GLN A 104 -3.08 1.23 -29.01
C GLN A 104 -3.95 1.72 -27.87
N LYS A 105 -5.13 1.12 -27.75
CA LYS A 105 -6.02 1.45 -26.61
C LYS A 105 -5.52 0.77 -25.35
N GLN A 106 -5.43 1.56 -24.29
CA GLN A 106 -5.07 1.07 -22.96
C GLN A 106 -6.15 1.49 -21.99
N THR A 107 -6.55 0.59 -21.12
CA THR A 107 -7.54 0.89 -20.08
C THR A 107 -6.86 0.74 -18.72
N ILE A 108 -6.96 1.79 -17.91
CA ILE A 108 -6.37 1.82 -16.59
C ILE A 108 -7.38 2.34 -15.58
N ARG A 109 -7.10 2.09 -14.31
CA ARG A 109 -7.86 2.68 -13.22
C ARG A 109 -6.92 3.47 -12.32
N ILE A 110 -7.34 4.66 -11.91
CA ILE A 110 -6.57 5.51 -11.02
C ILE A 110 -6.92 5.17 -9.59
N VAL A 111 -5.95 4.69 -8.83
CA VAL A 111 -6.16 4.16 -7.49
C VAL A 111 -5.14 4.76 -6.50
N GLY A 112 -5.25 4.37 -5.23
CA GLY A 112 -4.28 4.76 -4.20
C GLY A 112 -2.96 4.01 -4.36
N VAL A 113 -1.95 4.48 -3.62
CA VAL A 113 -0.60 3.94 -3.77
C VAL A 113 -0.51 2.45 -3.39
N ASP A 114 -1.28 2.02 -2.42
CA ASP A 114 -1.24 0.62 -1.97
C ASP A 114 -2.03 -0.32 -2.87
N GLU A 115 -2.98 0.20 -3.63
CA GLU A 115 -3.79 -0.60 -4.56
C GLU A 115 -3.14 -0.70 -5.94
N ALA A 116 -2.16 0.14 -6.24
CA ALA A 116 -1.54 0.22 -7.56
C ALA A 116 -0.96 -1.13 -7.98
N ASP A 117 -1.26 -1.54 -9.20
CA ASP A 117 -0.84 -2.82 -9.76
C ASP A 117 -0.86 -2.68 -11.28
N ALA A 118 0.29 -2.31 -11.85
CA ALA A 118 0.38 -2.02 -13.27
C ALA A 118 0.01 -3.22 -14.15
N VAL A 119 0.27 -4.44 -13.69
CA VAL A 119 -0.07 -5.65 -14.44
C VAL A 119 -1.59 -5.76 -14.64
N HIS A 120 -2.36 -5.28 -13.68
CA HIS A 120 -3.83 -5.31 -13.73
C HIS A 120 -4.43 -3.97 -14.13
N GLY A 121 -3.62 -3.07 -14.66
CA GLY A 121 -4.11 -1.78 -15.15
C GLY A 121 -4.46 -0.78 -14.07
N LYS A 122 -3.97 -0.97 -12.85
CA LYS A 122 -4.23 -0.05 -11.74
C LYS A 122 -3.01 0.82 -11.50
N ILE A 123 -3.16 2.12 -11.65
CA ILE A 123 -2.03 3.05 -11.47
C ILE A 123 -2.31 4.01 -10.32
N SER A 124 -1.24 4.36 -9.63
CA SER A 124 -1.33 5.33 -8.54
C SER A 124 -1.71 6.71 -9.06
N PHE A 125 -2.55 7.40 -8.30
CA PHE A 125 -2.89 8.79 -8.64
C PHE A 125 -1.68 9.71 -8.61
N LEU A 126 -0.58 9.28 -8.00
CA LEU A 126 0.68 10.03 -7.96
C LEU A 126 1.58 9.73 -9.15
N SER A 127 1.24 8.75 -9.98
CA SER A 127 2.07 8.38 -11.11
C SER A 127 2.07 9.47 -12.18
N PRO A 128 3.17 9.58 -12.98
CA PRO A 128 3.21 10.54 -14.07
C PRO A 128 2.06 10.37 -15.06
N LEU A 129 1.69 9.14 -15.38
CA LEU A 129 0.59 8.88 -16.30
C LEU A 129 -0.73 9.40 -15.75
N ALA A 130 -1.02 9.15 -14.48
CA ALA A 130 -2.25 9.64 -13.88
C ALA A 130 -2.30 11.18 -13.87
N LYS A 131 -1.18 11.80 -13.62
CA LYS A 131 -1.09 13.28 -13.62
C LYS A 131 -1.22 13.87 -15.02
N ALA A 132 -0.83 13.11 -16.03
CA ALA A 132 -0.92 13.56 -17.42
C ALA A 132 -2.34 13.44 -18.00
N LEU A 133 -3.17 12.62 -17.42
CA LEU A 133 -4.57 12.44 -17.83
C LEU A 133 -5.45 13.49 -17.14
#